data_37c1765e5fc3c7b49d8becc5b79b17fe
#
_entry.id   37c1765e5fc3c7b49d8becc5b79b17fe
#
_cell.length_a   1.000
_cell.length_b   1.000
_cell.length_c   1.000
_cell.angle_alpha   90.00
_cell.angle_beta   90.00
_cell.angle_gamma   90.00
#
_symmetry.space_group_name_H-M   'P 1'
#
loop_
_entity.id
_entity.type
_entity.pdbx_description
1 polymer ?
#
loop_
_entity_poly.entity_id
_entity_poly.type
_entity_poly.pdbx_seq_one_letter_code
_entity_poly.pdbx_strand_id
1 'polypeptide(L)'
;YTGSARHLTDPANKIYIGTMEEGFYEIDVNALKAKELYKDSNEAWRLYRKDSKNTPKPVELLPGAHGKGLYSGQGVMVFSNNGENSAAAMEHFDALSGSLSEWDGKDWKVVRRNQFVELTGPGGIYGNTNPETDPIWATGWDHKSVLLGVRDSQKGWTFYRLPKASHSYDGAHGWNTEWPRIRNVGTDDQPDYLMTMHGLFWHFPKMFTADNSAGIRPRSSYLKVIGDFARWNDELVFGCDDSAQKEFLNKRKAKGNIEGPGQSNSNLWFTSLTKPDELGPATVDGAIWEKEEVQANIYSDPYMFAGWEQRCCWLQNDGG
;
A
#
# COMPACT_ATOMS: atom_id res chain seq x y z
N TYR A 1 -9.16 -3.49 12.04
CA TYR A 1 -8.91 -2.27 11.28
C TYR A 1 -10.14 -1.92 10.45
N THR A 2 -10.47 -0.65 10.35
CA THR A 2 -11.63 -0.15 9.61
C THR A 2 -11.27 1.16 8.92
N GLY A 3 -11.49 1.23 7.63
CA GLY A 3 -11.41 2.48 6.88
C GLY A 3 -12.82 3.05 6.67
N SER A 4 -12.94 4.35 6.58
CA SER A 4 -14.21 5.00 6.27
C SER A 4 -14.03 6.06 5.18
N ALA A 5 -15.02 6.17 4.31
CA ALA A 5 -15.05 7.18 3.27
C ALA A 5 -16.48 7.63 2.99
N ARG A 6 -16.60 8.83 2.47
CA ARG A 6 -17.85 9.40 2.01
C ARG A 6 -17.92 9.29 0.50
N HIS A 7 -18.93 8.63 -0.03
CA HIS A 7 -19.11 8.52 -1.47
C HIS A 7 -19.53 9.86 -2.08
N LEU A 8 -18.94 10.24 -3.19
CA LEU A 8 -19.18 11.54 -3.83
C LEU A 8 -20.57 11.72 -4.39
N THR A 9 -21.18 10.64 -4.87
CA THR A 9 -22.52 10.66 -5.47
C THR A 9 -23.66 10.69 -4.45
N ASP A 10 -23.37 10.41 -3.18
CA ASP A 10 -24.34 10.51 -2.07
C ASP A 10 -23.69 11.15 -0.83
N PRO A 11 -23.40 12.45 -0.88
CA PRO A 11 -22.56 13.09 0.11
C PRO A 11 -23.24 13.40 1.44
N ALA A 12 -24.57 13.45 1.49
CA ALA A 12 -25.21 14.14 2.61
C ALA A 12 -25.34 13.30 3.88
N ASN A 13 -25.70 12.03 3.78
CA ASN A 13 -26.18 11.26 4.93
C ASN A 13 -25.58 9.85 5.02
N LYS A 14 -24.56 9.54 4.24
CA LYS A 14 -23.97 8.20 4.16
C LYS A 14 -22.51 8.21 4.56
N ILE A 15 -22.13 7.20 5.32
CA ILE A 15 -20.73 6.84 5.57
C ILE A 15 -20.54 5.42 5.08
N TYR A 16 -19.40 5.19 4.42
CA TYR A 16 -19.04 3.86 3.97
C TYR A 16 -17.89 3.32 4.82
N ILE A 17 -18.01 2.08 5.24
CA ILE A 17 -17.04 1.41 6.11
C ILE A 17 -16.59 0.13 5.43
N GLY A 18 -15.29 0.04 5.15
CA GLY A 18 -14.62 -1.19 4.80
C GLY A 18 -13.99 -1.82 6.04
N THR A 19 -14.29 -3.06 6.32
CA THR A 19 -13.71 -3.80 7.43
C THR A 19 -12.55 -4.65 6.97
N MET A 20 -11.72 -5.06 7.91
CA MET A 20 -10.57 -5.91 7.60
C MET A 20 -10.97 -7.31 7.16
N GLU A 21 -12.03 -7.87 7.73
CA GLU A 21 -12.35 -9.28 7.59
C GLU A 21 -13.85 -9.60 7.44
N GLU A 22 -14.71 -8.61 7.31
CA GLU A 22 -16.15 -8.86 7.33
C GLU A 22 -16.88 -8.36 6.09
N GLY A 23 -16.44 -7.24 5.49
CA GLY A 23 -17.08 -6.74 4.29
C GLY A 23 -17.15 -5.22 4.21
N PHE A 24 -18.14 -4.76 3.51
CA PHE A 24 -18.33 -3.37 3.16
C PHE A 24 -19.77 -2.93 3.45
N TYR A 25 -19.91 -1.80 4.14
CA TYR A 25 -21.18 -1.35 4.68
C TYR A 25 -21.45 0.11 4.33
N GLU A 26 -22.71 0.40 4.05
CA GLU A 26 -23.25 1.75 3.99
C GLU A 26 -23.96 2.06 5.30
N ILE A 27 -23.67 3.18 5.91
CA ILE A 27 -24.34 3.65 7.13
C ILE A 27 -25.11 4.93 6.83
N ASP A 28 -26.41 4.87 7.06
CA ASP A 28 -27.27 6.06 7.10
C ASP A 28 -27.09 6.74 8.45
N VAL A 29 -26.47 7.92 8.46
CA VAL A 29 -26.16 8.62 9.72
C VAL A 29 -27.38 9.23 10.40
N ASN A 30 -28.47 9.46 9.68
CA ASN A 30 -29.71 9.99 10.26
C ASN A 30 -30.58 8.86 10.85
N ALA A 31 -30.70 7.77 10.11
CA ALA A 31 -31.48 6.63 10.56
C ALA A 31 -30.69 5.71 11.50
N LEU A 32 -29.37 5.89 11.62
CA LEU A 32 -28.44 5.04 12.37
C LEU A 32 -28.57 3.56 11.97
N LYS A 33 -28.70 3.33 10.68
CA LYS A 33 -28.83 1.98 10.11
C LYS A 33 -27.67 1.64 9.21
N ALA A 34 -27.15 0.42 9.37
CA ALA A 34 -26.17 -0.15 8.49
C ALA A 34 -26.84 -1.05 7.44
N LYS A 35 -26.37 -0.94 6.21
CA LYS A 35 -26.72 -1.82 5.10
C LYS A 35 -25.45 -2.51 4.61
N GLU A 36 -25.44 -3.84 4.58
CA GLU A 36 -24.37 -4.61 3.98
C GLU A 36 -24.44 -4.44 2.46
N LEU A 37 -23.35 -3.95 1.86
CA LEU A 37 -23.22 -3.82 0.41
C LEU A 37 -22.42 -4.99 -0.18
N TYR A 38 -21.48 -5.52 0.59
CA TYR A 38 -20.66 -6.66 0.24
C TYR A 38 -20.27 -7.40 1.50
N LYS A 39 -20.42 -8.71 1.46
CA LYS A 39 -19.98 -9.59 2.54
C LYS A 39 -18.68 -10.27 2.13
N ASP A 40 -17.65 -10.09 2.94
CA ASP A 40 -16.42 -10.83 2.76
C ASP A 40 -16.66 -12.30 3.14
N SER A 41 -16.18 -13.21 2.34
CA SER A 41 -16.26 -14.64 2.64
C SER A 41 -15.08 -15.13 3.49
N ASN A 42 -14.70 -14.33 4.48
CA ASN A 42 -13.59 -14.67 5.38
C ASN A 42 -13.68 -16.09 5.95
N GLU A 43 -14.88 -16.59 6.21
CA GLU A 43 -15.04 -17.97 6.65
C GLU A 43 -14.63 -18.97 5.57
N ALA A 44 -15.02 -18.76 4.32
CA ALA A 44 -14.60 -19.60 3.20
C ALA A 44 -13.09 -19.54 2.98
N TRP A 45 -12.48 -18.37 3.07
CA TRP A 45 -11.03 -18.20 3.03
C TRP A 45 -10.33 -18.89 4.21
N ARG A 46 -10.90 -18.82 5.39
CA ARG A 46 -10.37 -19.48 6.59
C ARG A 46 -10.41 -21.00 6.45
N LEU A 47 -11.49 -21.56 5.91
CA LEU A 47 -11.62 -22.98 5.61
C LEU A 47 -10.62 -23.41 4.54
N TYR A 48 -10.51 -22.65 3.46
CA TYR A 48 -9.53 -22.91 2.40
C TYR A 48 -8.10 -22.90 2.93
N ARG A 49 -7.73 -21.91 3.72
CA ARG A 49 -6.39 -21.83 4.36
C ARG A 49 -6.10 -23.01 5.27
N LYS A 50 -7.12 -23.54 5.94
CA LYS A 50 -6.97 -24.69 6.82
C LYS A 50 -6.81 -26.00 6.05
N ASP A 51 -7.52 -26.16 4.96
CA ASP A 51 -7.53 -27.40 4.15
C ASP A 51 -7.72 -27.10 2.65
N SER A 52 -6.69 -26.57 2.02
CA SER A 52 -6.73 -26.23 0.59
C SER A 52 -6.84 -27.43 -0.35
N LYS A 53 -6.58 -28.64 0.13
CA LYS A 53 -6.71 -29.86 -0.68
C LYS A 53 -8.16 -30.29 -0.87
N ASN A 54 -8.99 -30.05 0.14
CA ASN A 54 -10.38 -30.51 0.16
C ASN A 54 -11.39 -29.36 0.04
N THR A 55 -10.94 -28.10 0.22
CA THR A 55 -11.81 -26.93 0.18
C THR A 55 -11.57 -26.15 -1.10
N PRO A 56 -12.62 -25.85 -1.90
CA PRO A 56 -12.47 -25.01 -3.09
C PRO A 56 -11.94 -23.62 -2.73
N LYS A 57 -11.07 -23.08 -3.59
CA LYS A 57 -10.61 -21.69 -3.44
C LYS A 57 -11.82 -20.75 -3.57
N PRO A 58 -12.05 -19.84 -2.61
CA PRO A 58 -13.12 -18.86 -2.71
C PRO A 58 -12.93 -17.96 -3.93
N VAL A 59 -14.04 -17.63 -4.58
CA VAL A 59 -14.09 -16.66 -5.68
C VAL A 59 -14.63 -15.35 -5.10
N GLU A 60 -13.78 -14.36 -4.99
CA GLU A 60 -14.07 -13.09 -4.37
C GLU A 60 -13.85 -11.93 -5.33
N LEU A 61 -14.74 -10.94 -5.31
CA LEU A 61 -14.51 -9.68 -6.01
C LEU A 61 -13.52 -8.81 -5.23
N LEU A 62 -13.59 -8.87 -3.90
CA LEU A 62 -12.63 -8.24 -2.98
C LEU A 62 -11.83 -9.35 -2.32
N PRO A 63 -10.72 -9.79 -2.90
CA PRO A 63 -10.07 -11.03 -2.47
C PRO A 63 -9.48 -10.97 -1.08
N GLY A 64 -9.95 -11.89 -0.26
CA GLY A 64 -9.34 -12.23 1.01
C GLY A 64 -9.57 -11.24 2.15
N ALA A 65 -9.08 -11.63 3.29
CA ALA A 65 -8.99 -10.83 4.49
C ALA A 65 -7.97 -9.69 4.33
N HIS A 66 -7.92 -8.78 5.30
CA HIS A 66 -6.93 -7.70 5.41
C HIS A 66 -7.18 -6.47 4.54
N GLY A 67 -8.42 -6.05 4.44
CA GLY A 67 -8.77 -4.70 3.97
C GLY A 67 -8.02 -3.63 4.77
N LYS A 68 -7.46 -2.64 4.10
CA LYS A 68 -6.58 -1.64 4.72
C LYS A 68 -7.05 -0.21 4.50
N GLY A 69 -7.08 0.25 3.28
CA GLY A 69 -7.47 1.60 2.93
C GLY A 69 -8.83 1.66 2.28
N LEU A 70 -9.51 2.76 2.50
CA LEU A 70 -10.75 3.13 1.82
C LEU A 70 -10.70 4.62 1.52
N TYR A 71 -10.87 4.99 0.25
CA TYR A 71 -10.80 6.39 -0.17
C TYR A 71 -11.85 6.66 -1.25
N SER A 72 -12.44 7.84 -1.22
CA SER A 72 -13.42 8.23 -2.21
C SER A 72 -12.96 9.44 -3.03
N GLY A 73 -13.22 9.41 -4.31
CA GLY A 73 -12.92 10.49 -5.24
C GLY A 73 -13.28 10.09 -6.65
N GLN A 74 -13.43 11.08 -7.52
CA GLN A 74 -13.66 10.88 -8.96
C GLN A 74 -14.88 9.96 -9.26
N GLY A 75 -15.91 10.03 -8.40
CA GLY A 75 -17.14 9.24 -8.56
C GLY A 75 -17.03 7.77 -8.16
N VAL A 76 -15.92 7.36 -7.53
CA VAL A 76 -15.72 5.98 -7.07
C VAL A 76 -15.28 5.92 -5.63
N MET A 77 -15.47 4.77 -5.00
CA MET A 77 -14.71 4.37 -3.82
C MET A 77 -13.66 3.36 -4.20
N VAL A 78 -12.48 3.53 -3.63
CA VAL A 78 -11.34 2.64 -3.80
C VAL A 78 -11.06 1.93 -2.50
N PHE A 79 -10.85 0.63 -2.57
CA PHE A 79 -10.56 -0.23 -1.44
C PHE A 79 -9.27 -1.01 -1.68
N SER A 80 -8.38 -1.02 -0.69
CA SER A 80 -7.12 -1.74 -0.74
C SER A 80 -7.09 -2.93 0.21
N ASN A 81 -6.38 -3.96 -0.19
CA ASN A 81 -6.20 -5.19 0.56
C ASN A 81 -4.74 -5.65 0.42
N ASN A 82 -4.06 -5.93 1.54
CA ASN A 82 -2.66 -6.32 1.52
C ASN A 82 -2.42 -7.84 1.49
N GLY A 83 -3.41 -8.61 1.17
CA GLY A 83 -3.24 -10.02 0.87
C GLY A 83 -3.92 -10.98 1.84
N GLU A 84 -4.14 -12.17 1.33
CA GLU A 84 -4.61 -13.31 2.10
C GLU A 84 -3.44 -14.12 2.68
N ASN A 85 -3.62 -14.62 3.86
CA ASN A 85 -2.69 -15.52 4.51
C ASN A 85 -2.95 -16.99 4.06
N SER A 86 -2.68 -17.28 2.80
CA SER A 86 -2.80 -18.64 2.25
C SER A 86 -1.47 -19.41 2.30
N ALA A 87 -1.52 -20.74 2.27
CA ALA A 87 -0.31 -21.55 2.18
C ALA A 87 0.55 -21.17 0.96
N ALA A 88 -0.07 -20.97 -0.20
CA ALA A 88 0.64 -20.55 -1.41
C ALA A 88 1.32 -19.19 -1.22
N ALA A 89 0.61 -18.21 -0.63
CA ALA A 89 1.19 -16.88 -0.36
C ALA A 89 2.31 -16.93 0.68
N MET A 90 2.33 -17.93 1.55
CA MET A 90 3.37 -18.12 2.56
C MET A 90 4.61 -18.86 2.02
N GLU A 91 4.43 -19.72 1.05
CA GLU A 91 5.49 -20.58 0.50
C GLU A 91 6.11 -19.99 -0.78
N HIS A 92 5.32 -19.27 -1.57
CA HIS A 92 5.73 -18.74 -2.87
C HIS A 92 5.77 -17.23 -2.85
N PHE A 93 6.95 -16.67 -3.03
CA PHE A 93 7.18 -15.21 -3.02
C PHE A 93 6.46 -14.47 -4.15
N ASP A 94 6.17 -15.15 -5.26
CA ASP A 94 5.50 -14.62 -6.45
C ASP A 94 3.98 -14.84 -6.46
N ALA A 95 3.42 -15.45 -5.41
CA ALA A 95 1.99 -15.68 -5.34
C ALA A 95 1.21 -14.36 -5.34
N LEU A 96 0.24 -14.25 -6.24
CA LEU A 96 -0.65 -13.09 -6.29
C LEU A 96 -1.53 -13.06 -5.03
N SER A 97 -1.40 -11.99 -4.27
CA SER A 97 -2.11 -11.77 -3.03
C SER A 97 -2.55 -10.31 -2.94
N GLY A 98 -3.68 -10.07 -2.28
CA GLY A 98 -4.23 -8.74 -2.15
C GLY A 98 -4.94 -8.21 -3.39
N SER A 99 -5.43 -6.99 -3.28
CA SER A 99 -6.11 -6.31 -4.38
C SER A 99 -6.19 -4.80 -4.18
N LEU A 100 -6.35 -4.11 -5.30
CA LEU A 100 -6.90 -2.79 -5.40
C LEU A 100 -8.24 -2.92 -6.12
N SER A 101 -9.31 -2.39 -5.54
CA SER A 101 -10.67 -2.52 -6.08
C SER A 101 -11.40 -1.20 -6.09
N GLU A 102 -12.29 -1.01 -7.03
CA GLU A 102 -13.17 0.16 -7.16
C GLU A 102 -14.64 -0.25 -7.03
N TRP A 103 -15.43 0.66 -6.46
CA TRP A 103 -16.89 0.62 -6.46
C TRP A 103 -17.45 1.92 -7.07
N ASP A 104 -18.30 1.77 -8.05
CA ASP A 104 -18.89 2.89 -8.80
C ASP A 104 -20.23 3.37 -8.23
N GLY A 105 -20.60 2.89 -7.06
CA GLY A 105 -21.92 3.11 -6.42
C GLY A 105 -22.86 1.95 -6.64
N LYS A 106 -22.52 0.99 -7.50
CA LYS A 106 -23.35 -0.15 -7.85
C LYS A 106 -22.59 -1.46 -7.81
N ASP A 107 -21.47 -1.53 -8.54
CA ASP A 107 -20.71 -2.75 -8.73
C ASP A 107 -19.25 -2.58 -8.31
N TRP A 108 -18.64 -3.65 -7.81
CA TRP A 108 -17.23 -3.74 -7.51
C TRP A 108 -16.45 -4.26 -8.71
N LYS A 109 -15.28 -3.66 -8.92
CA LYS A 109 -14.31 -4.09 -9.93
C LYS A 109 -12.94 -4.24 -9.28
N VAL A 110 -12.31 -5.40 -9.44
CA VAL A 110 -10.88 -5.57 -9.10
C VAL A 110 -10.04 -4.89 -10.18
N VAL A 111 -9.27 -3.90 -9.79
CA VAL A 111 -8.39 -3.13 -10.67
C VAL A 111 -7.06 -3.87 -10.86
N ARG A 112 -6.48 -4.34 -9.75
CA ARG A 112 -5.20 -5.04 -9.77
C ARG A 112 -5.06 -6.02 -8.60
N ARG A 113 -4.47 -7.16 -8.86
CA ARG A 113 -4.13 -8.19 -7.88
C ARG A 113 -2.67 -8.05 -7.46
N ASN A 114 -2.44 -7.28 -6.42
CA ASN A 114 -1.20 -7.14 -5.66
C ASN A 114 -1.55 -6.65 -4.26
N GLN A 115 -0.59 -6.65 -3.36
CA GLN A 115 -0.76 -6.11 -2.02
C GLN A 115 -0.80 -4.58 -2.09
N PHE A 116 -1.88 -3.98 -1.57
CA PHE A 116 -2.03 -2.53 -1.43
C PHE A 116 -2.46 -2.19 -0.02
N VAL A 117 -1.97 -1.08 0.51
CA VAL A 117 -2.28 -0.62 1.86
C VAL A 117 -2.80 0.81 1.86
N GLU A 118 -1.98 1.75 1.39
CA GLU A 118 -2.35 3.17 1.45
C GLU A 118 -3.23 3.57 0.29
N LEU A 119 -4.28 4.30 0.63
CA LEU A 119 -5.09 5.05 -0.31
C LEU A 119 -5.19 6.48 0.18
N THR A 120 -4.81 7.43 -0.63
CA THR A 120 -4.80 8.85 -0.29
C THR A 120 -4.82 9.70 -1.56
N GLY A 121 -4.60 10.99 -1.42
CA GLY A 121 -4.49 11.97 -2.48
C GLY A 121 -3.91 13.28 -1.97
N PRO A 122 -3.92 14.35 -2.76
CA PRO A 122 -3.40 15.66 -2.34
C PRO A 122 -4.05 16.23 -1.07
N GLY A 123 -5.28 15.86 -0.77
CA GLY A 123 -5.98 16.25 0.46
C GLY A 123 -5.67 15.35 1.67
N GLY A 124 -4.78 14.37 1.52
CA GLY A 124 -4.37 13.47 2.60
C GLY A 124 -5.50 12.55 3.07
N ILE A 125 -5.44 12.13 4.33
CA ILE A 125 -6.41 11.19 4.93
C ILE A 125 -7.82 11.75 5.08
N TYR A 126 -7.98 13.05 4.98
CA TYR A 126 -9.28 13.73 5.13
C TYR A 126 -10.08 13.80 3.82
N GLY A 127 -9.49 13.33 2.72
CA GLY A 127 -10.07 13.39 1.39
C GLY A 127 -9.58 14.59 0.57
N ASN A 128 -9.74 14.50 -0.72
CA ASN A 128 -9.30 15.52 -1.67
C ASN A 128 -10.15 16.80 -1.57
N THR A 129 -9.50 17.93 -1.76
CA THR A 129 -10.18 19.25 -1.80
C THR A 129 -11.07 19.38 -3.01
N ASN A 130 -10.61 18.87 -4.17
CA ASN A 130 -11.38 18.78 -5.40
C ASN A 130 -11.60 17.30 -5.75
N PRO A 131 -12.55 16.65 -5.08
CA PRO A 131 -12.68 15.20 -5.15
C PRO A 131 -13.06 14.68 -6.55
N GLU A 132 -13.58 15.52 -7.43
CA GLU A 132 -13.93 15.14 -8.81
C GLU A 132 -12.70 15.07 -9.73
N THR A 133 -11.66 15.83 -9.43
CA THR A 133 -10.51 16.02 -10.33
C THR A 133 -9.17 15.63 -9.71
N ASP A 134 -9.01 15.80 -8.40
CA ASP A 134 -7.75 15.48 -7.74
C ASP A 134 -7.43 13.98 -7.86
N PRO A 135 -6.16 13.61 -8.08
CA PRO A 135 -5.78 12.21 -8.22
C PRO A 135 -5.99 11.41 -6.93
N ILE A 136 -6.21 10.12 -7.10
CA ILE A 136 -6.16 9.15 -5.99
C ILE A 136 -4.86 8.36 -6.13
N TRP A 137 -4.11 8.25 -5.04
CA TRP A 137 -2.87 7.50 -4.97
C TRP A 137 -3.09 6.21 -4.18
N ALA A 138 -2.53 5.13 -4.71
CA ALA A 138 -2.53 3.82 -4.07
C ALA A 138 -1.10 3.32 -3.96
N THR A 139 -0.64 2.96 -2.77
CA THR A 139 0.68 2.37 -2.59
C THR A 139 0.60 0.95 -2.07
N GLY A 140 1.44 0.12 -2.63
CA GLY A 140 1.53 -1.29 -2.33
C GLY A 140 2.86 -1.87 -2.78
N TRP A 141 2.93 -3.17 -2.94
CA TRP A 141 4.15 -3.87 -3.36
C TRP A 141 3.84 -5.25 -3.93
N ASP A 142 4.81 -5.80 -4.58
CA ASP A 142 4.95 -7.22 -4.88
C ASP A 142 6.39 -7.67 -4.57
N HIS A 143 6.75 -8.90 -4.91
CA HIS A 143 8.12 -9.39 -4.69
C HIS A 143 9.18 -8.57 -5.45
N LYS A 144 8.82 -7.92 -6.54
CA LYS A 144 9.75 -7.19 -7.42
C LYS A 144 10.03 -5.75 -6.98
N SER A 145 9.01 -5.05 -6.46
CA SER A 145 9.11 -3.60 -6.26
C SER A 145 8.00 -3.04 -5.37
N VAL A 146 8.16 -1.79 -4.98
CA VAL A 146 7.04 -0.94 -4.57
C VAL A 146 6.14 -0.69 -5.78
N LEU A 147 4.85 -0.65 -5.55
CA LEU A 147 3.83 -0.29 -6.53
C LEU A 147 3.20 1.04 -6.15
N LEU A 148 3.14 1.96 -7.08
CA LEU A 148 2.44 3.23 -6.95
C LEU A 148 1.39 3.32 -8.06
N GLY A 149 0.12 3.28 -7.68
CA GLY A 149 -1.00 3.56 -8.57
C GLY A 149 -1.42 5.01 -8.48
N VAL A 150 -1.74 5.62 -9.60
CA VAL A 150 -2.41 6.91 -9.67
C VAL A 150 -3.67 6.77 -10.52
N ARG A 151 -4.79 7.19 -9.95
CA ARG A 151 -6.05 7.28 -10.68
C ARG A 151 -6.28 8.70 -11.18
N ASP A 152 -6.53 8.79 -12.45
CA ASP A 152 -7.00 10.00 -13.12
C ASP A 152 -8.47 9.85 -13.46
N SER A 153 -9.26 10.93 -13.35
CA SER A 153 -10.71 10.90 -13.60
C SER A 153 -11.09 10.54 -15.04
N GLN A 154 -10.21 10.78 -16.00
CA GLN A 154 -10.46 10.50 -17.42
C GLN A 154 -9.75 9.24 -17.91
N LYS A 155 -8.53 9.01 -17.44
CA LYS A 155 -7.66 7.91 -17.91
C LYS A 155 -7.78 6.63 -17.08
N GLY A 156 -8.36 6.73 -15.87
CA GLY A 156 -8.37 5.62 -14.92
C GLY A 156 -6.99 5.41 -14.25
N TRP A 157 -6.63 4.17 -13.99
CA TRP A 157 -5.41 3.83 -13.27
C TRP A 157 -4.20 3.72 -14.17
N THR A 158 -3.10 4.35 -13.72
CA THR A 158 -1.73 4.13 -14.21
C THR A 158 -0.89 3.63 -13.05
N PHE A 159 -0.03 2.64 -13.29
CA PHE A 159 0.82 2.06 -12.27
C PHE A 159 2.29 2.31 -12.59
N TYR A 160 3.06 2.55 -11.54
CA TYR A 160 4.50 2.74 -11.57
C TYR A 160 5.17 1.79 -10.58
N ARG A 161 6.42 1.48 -10.82
CA ARG A 161 7.28 0.72 -9.92
C ARG A 161 8.38 1.61 -9.37
N LEU A 162 8.72 1.41 -8.09
CA LEU A 162 9.86 2.05 -7.43
C LEU A 162 10.69 0.97 -6.73
N PRO A 163 12.00 1.16 -6.60
CA PRO A 163 12.83 0.20 -5.88
C PRO A 163 12.51 0.18 -4.38
N LYS A 164 12.92 -0.90 -3.71
CA LYS A 164 12.84 -1.09 -2.27
C LYS A 164 14.21 -0.87 -1.64
N ALA A 165 14.25 -0.48 -0.37
CA ALA A 165 15.52 -0.50 0.35
C ALA A 165 16.12 -1.90 0.38
N SER A 166 17.42 -2.02 0.13
CA SER A 166 18.09 -3.32 0.05
C SER A 166 18.03 -4.15 1.34
N HIS A 167 17.77 -3.51 2.48
CA HIS A 167 17.61 -4.16 3.77
C HIS A 167 16.15 -4.50 4.11
N SER A 168 15.17 -4.10 3.30
CA SER A 168 13.76 -4.32 3.61
C SER A 168 13.41 -5.80 3.55
N TYR A 169 12.55 -6.21 4.49
CA TYR A 169 11.93 -7.53 4.46
C TYR A 169 10.62 -7.47 3.70
N ASP A 170 10.41 -8.50 2.90
CA ASP A 170 9.27 -8.59 2.01
C ASP A 170 8.65 -9.98 2.11
N GLY A 171 7.42 -10.04 2.39
CA GLY A 171 6.69 -11.29 2.49
C GLY A 171 5.29 -11.16 1.95
N ALA A 172 4.64 -12.27 1.73
CA ALA A 172 3.30 -12.33 1.19
C ALA A 172 2.26 -11.54 1.99
N HIS A 173 2.52 -11.28 3.24
CA HIS A 173 1.61 -10.58 4.14
C HIS A 173 2.10 -9.20 4.59
N GLY A 174 3.38 -8.92 4.45
CA GLY A 174 3.95 -7.59 4.75
C GLY A 174 3.89 -7.13 6.21
N TRP A 175 3.69 -8.02 7.17
CA TRP A 175 3.62 -7.65 8.58
C TRP A 175 4.96 -7.19 9.18
N ASN A 176 6.05 -7.68 8.61
CA ASN A 176 7.39 -7.33 9.06
C ASN A 176 7.95 -6.14 8.32
N THR A 177 7.20 -5.61 7.39
CA THR A 177 7.51 -4.38 6.70
C THR A 177 6.62 -3.29 7.23
N GLU A 178 7.04 -2.08 7.06
CA GLU A 178 6.19 -0.95 7.37
C GLU A 178 4.97 -0.89 6.44
N TRP A 179 4.01 -0.13 6.87
CA TRP A 179 2.91 0.22 6.01
C TRP A 179 3.25 1.48 5.21
N PRO A 180 3.13 1.44 3.88
CA PRO A 180 3.37 2.63 3.07
C PRO A 180 2.42 3.75 3.47
N ARG A 181 2.96 4.97 3.54
CA ARG A 181 2.19 6.16 3.87
C ARG A 181 2.66 7.34 3.04
N ILE A 182 1.73 8.21 2.68
CA ILE A 182 2.02 9.52 2.09
C ILE A 182 1.31 10.56 2.94
N ARG A 183 2.08 11.46 3.58
CA ARG A 183 1.55 12.49 4.46
C ARG A 183 2.19 13.83 4.13
N ASN A 184 1.41 14.90 4.19
CA ASN A 184 1.96 16.25 4.22
C ASN A 184 2.54 16.52 5.62
N VAL A 185 3.83 16.70 5.69
CA VAL A 185 4.57 17.06 6.91
C VAL A 185 5.01 18.51 6.92
N GLY A 186 4.74 19.23 5.83
CA GLY A 186 4.89 20.67 5.73
C GLY A 186 3.72 21.44 6.31
N THR A 187 3.57 22.67 5.89
CA THR A 187 2.41 23.52 6.18
C THR A 187 1.48 23.58 4.96
N ASP A 188 0.32 24.20 5.11
CA ASP A 188 -0.60 24.41 3.98
C ASP A 188 0.02 25.29 2.90
N ASP A 189 0.80 26.30 3.31
CA ASP A 189 1.48 27.22 2.39
C ASP A 189 2.74 26.62 1.77
N GLN A 190 3.43 25.76 2.51
CA GLN A 190 4.66 25.09 2.09
C GLN A 190 4.54 23.56 2.33
N PRO A 191 3.78 22.88 1.51
CA PRO A 191 3.57 21.44 1.67
C PRO A 191 4.86 20.65 1.36
N ASP A 192 5.18 19.70 2.24
CA ASP A 192 6.24 18.71 2.07
C ASP A 192 5.61 17.33 2.22
N TYR A 193 5.43 16.62 1.12
CA TYR A 193 4.86 15.27 1.16
C TYR A 193 5.98 14.26 1.35
N LEU A 194 5.97 13.66 2.53
CA LEU A 194 6.83 12.53 2.89
C LEU A 194 6.10 11.23 2.56
N MET A 195 6.76 10.36 1.81
CA MET A 195 6.32 8.99 1.61
C MET A 195 7.26 8.04 2.34
N THR A 196 6.70 7.05 3.03
CA THR A 196 7.45 5.93 3.61
C THR A 196 7.10 4.66 2.88
N MET A 197 8.09 3.89 2.51
CA MET A 197 7.87 2.57 1.91
C MET A 197 9.14 1.73 1.95
N HIS A 198 9.03 0.52 2.52
CA HIS A 198 10.08 -0.49 2.52
C HIS A 198 11.47 0.06 2.89
N GLY A 199 11.55 0.73 4.04
CA GLY A 199 12.81 1.20 4.60
C GLY A 199 13.36 2.50 4.01
N LEU A 200 12.60 3.20 3.17
CA LEU A 200 12.98 4.47 2.58
C LEU A 200 12.02 5.59 2.88
N PHE A 201 12.59 6.75 3.18
CA PHE A 201 11.91 8.03 3.06
C PHE A 201 12.02 8.55 1.63
N TRP A 202 10.89 9.00 1.11
CA TRP A 202 10.80 9.56 -0.23
C TRP A 202 10.25 10.98 -0.17
N HIS A 203 10.78 11.85 -0.99
CA HIS A 203 10.08 13.07 -1.37
C HIS A 203 8.99 12.71 -2.37
N PHE A 204 7.76 13.11 -2.08
CA PHE A 204 6.61 12.86 -2.95
C PHE A 204 6.05 14.20 -3.46
N PRO A 205 5.82 14.39 -4.75
CA PRO A 205 5.31 15.64 -5.28
C PRO A 205 3.84 15.85 -4.93
N LYS A 206 3.46 17.07 -4.57
CA LYS A 206 2.09 17.44 -4.19
C LYS A 206 1.02 17.03 -5.19
N MET A 207 1.34 17.12 -6.48
CA MET A 207 0.43 16.79 -7.59
C MET A 207 1.07 15.73 -8.48
N PHE A 208 1.12 14.50 -7.99
CA PHE A 208 1.52 13.36 -8.79
C PHE A 208 0.34 12.85 -9.60
N THR A 209 0.46 12.90 -10.92
CA THR A 209 -0.55 12.41 -11.86
C THR A 209 0.11 11.57 -12.96
N ALA A 210 -0.67 10.88 -13.78
CA ALA A 210 -0.14 10.14 -14.92
C ALA A 210 0.56 11.06 -15.95
N ASP A 211 0.11 12.31 -16.06
CA ASP A 211 0.71 13.31 -16.95
C ASP A 211 1.86 14.10 -16.29
N ASN A 212 1.97 14.06 -14.98
CA ASN A 212 3.01 14.72 -14.21
C ASN A 212 3.57 13.76 -13.17
N SER A 213 4.32 12.77 -13.62
CA SER A 213 4.89 11.70 -12.80
C SER A 213 6.33 11.96 -12.36
N ALA A 214 6.84 13.17 -12.52
CA ALA A 214 8.18 13.57 -12.08
C ALA A 214 8.21 13.95 -10.59
N GLY A 215 9.42 13.94 -10.01
CA GLY A 215 9.69 14.54 -8.70
C GLY A 215 9.72 13.55 -7.52
N ILE A 216 9.35 12.30 -7.70
CA ILE A 216 9.60 11.28 -6.68
C ILE A 216 11.10 11.01 -6.63
N ARG A 217 11.68 11.10 -5.42
CA ARG A 217 13.11 10.84 -5.19
C ARG A 217 13.33 10.33 -3.76
N PRO A 218 14.36 9.51 -3.53
CA PRO A 218 14.72 9.08 -2.18
C PRO A 218 15.22 10.27 -1.35
N ARG A 219 15.00 10.19 -0.05
CA ARG A 219 15.60 11.09 0.96
C ARG A 219 16.70 10.33 1.70
N SER A 220 16.33 9.39 2.55
CA SER A 220 17.28 8.52 3.25
C SER A 220 16.66 7.17 3.58
N SER A 221 17.46 6.23 4.07
CA SER A 221 16.98 4.94 4.54
C SER A 221 16.88 4.88 6.07
N TYR A 222 15.95 4.07 6.58
CA TYR A 222 15.75 3.84 8.00
C TYR A 222 15.53 2.36 8.29
N LEU A 223 15.69 1.97 9.57
CA LEU A 223 15.58 0.57 10.02
C LEU A 223 14.34 0.29 10.88
N LYS A 224 13.59 1.33 11.23
CA LYS A 224 12.35 1.16 11.99
C LYS A 224 11.23 0.63 11.09
N VAL A 225 10.24 0.02 11.71
CA VAL A 225 8.98 -0.34 11.03
C VAL A 225 7.97 0.75 11.32
N ILE A 226 7.66 1.56 10.33
CA ILE A 226 6.77 2.71 10.47
C ILE A 226 5.34 2.29 10.11
N GLY A 227 4.42 2.45 11.06
CA GLY A 227 2.99 2.21 10.84
C GLY A 227 2.27 3.43 10.28
N ASP A 228 2.54 4.60 10.84
CA ASP A 228 2.04 5.89 10.37
C ASP A 228 2.87 7.04 10.97
N PHE A 229 2.68 8.26 10.46
CA PHE A 229 3.37 9.44 10.98
C PHE A 229 2.56 10.71 10.71
N ALA A 230 2.89 11.75 11.46
CA ALA A 230 2.30 13.07 11.30
C ALA A 230 3.28 14.16 11.73
N ARG A 231 3.05 15.38 11.27
CA ARG A 231 3.63 16.55 11.90
C ARG A 231 2.86 16.86 13.18
N TRP A 232 3.58 17.09 14.26
CA TRP A 232 3.05 17.52 15.53
C TRP A 232 3.84 18.75 16.03
N ASN A 233 3.21 19.92 15.99
CA ASN A 233 3.89 21.21 16.15
C ASN A 233 5.05 21.34 15.13
N ASP A 234 6.27 21.50 15.60
CA ASP A 234 7.48 21.64 14.77
C ASP A 234 8.31 20.36 14.72
N GLU A 235 7.72 19.22 15.02
CA GLU A 235 8.36 17.91 15.01
C GLU A 235 7.62 16.94 14.12
N LEU A 236 8.32 15.88 13.68
CA LEU A 236 7.73 14.65 13.14
C LEU A 236 7.52 13.66 14.27
N VAL A 237 6.37 12.99 14.24
CA VAL A 237 6.06 11.88 15.14
C VAL A 237 5.76 10.66 14.32
N PHE A 238 6.55 9.61 14.50
CA PHE A 238 6.36 8.32 13.89
C PHE A 238 5.79 7.32 14.90
N GLY A 239 4.67 6.69 14.59
CA GLY A 239 4.22 5.47 15.24
C GLY A 239 4.97 4.29 14.64
N CYS A 240 5.91 3.72 15.38
CA CYS A 240 6.83 2.74 14.84
C CYS A 240 7.20 1.65 15.83
N ASP A 241 7.75 0.56 15.29
CA ASP A 241 8.49 -0.46 16.02
C ASP A 241 9.99 -0.30 15.78
N ASP A 242 10.80 -0.60 16.79
CA ASP A 242 12.25 -0.50 16.68
C ASP A 242 12.86 -1.61 15.84
N SER A 243 12.21 -2.76 15.77
CA SER A 243 12.59 -3.84 14.88
C SER A 243 11.40 -4.73 14.51
N ALA A 244 11.38 -5.19 13.27
CA ALA A 244 10.43 -6.19 12.77
C ALA A 244 11.16 -7.52 12.52
N GLN A 245 11.82 -8.04 13.53
CA GLN A 245 12.64 -9.25 13.36
C GLN A 245 11.81 -10.52 13.23
N LYS A 246 10.58 -10.51 13.73
CA LYS A 246 9.71 -11.67 13.69
C LYS A 246 8.24 -11.26 13.68
N GLU A 247 7.54 -11.71 12.69
CA GLU A 247 6.10 -11.59 12.69
C GLU A 247 5.47 -12.56 13.68
N PHE A 248 4.62 -12.05 14.56
CA PHE A 248 4.03 -12.87 15.62
C PHE A 248 2.95 -13.84 15.10
N LEU A 249 2.33 -13.55 13.95
CA LEU A 249 1.28 -14.40 13.41
C LEU A 249 1.81 -15.58 12.61
N ASN A 250 2.82 -15.41 11.78
CA ASN A 250 3.31 -16.45 10.89
C ASN A 250 4.69 -17.00 11.22
N LYS A 251 5.32 -16.49 12.25
CA LYS A 251 6.64 -16.94 12.74
C LYS A 251 7.78 -16.82 11.72
N ARG A 252 7.60 -16.04 10.65
CA ARG A 252 8.68 -15.78 9.70
C ARG A 252 9.76 -14.93 10.34
N LYS A 253 11.01 -15.19 9.94
CA LYS A 253 12.14 -14.36 10.36
C LYS A 253 12.28 -13.18 9.40
N ALA A 254 12.77 -12.07 9.92
CA ALA A 254 13.17 -10.95 9.10
C ALA A 254 14.30 -11.32 8.14
N LYS A 255 14.42 -10.57 7.04
CA LYS A 255 15.52 -10.72 6.06
C LYS A 255 16.86 -10.64 6.78
N GLY A 256 17.80 -11.56 6.45
CA GLY A 256 19.14 -11.58 7.03
C GLY A 256 19.28 -12.43 8.30
N ASN A 257 18.30 -13.22 8.70
CA ASN A 257 18.36 -14.08 9.87
C ASN A 257 18.79 -13.36 11.15
N ILE A 258 18.40 -12.13 11.34
CA ILE A 258 18.72 -11.36 12.53
C ILE A 258 18.07 -12.03 13.74
N GLU A 259 18.89 -12.43 14.70
CA GLU A 259 18.42 -12.90 15.99
C GLU A 259 18.22 -11.71 16.93
N GLY A 260 17.08 -11.63 17.55
CA GLY A 260 16.75 -10.56 18.47
C GLY A 260 15.60 -10.92 19.40
N PRO A 261 15.22 -10.02 20.29
CA PRO A 261 14.06 -10.23 21.14
C PRO A 261 12.86 -10.49 20.25
N GLY A 262 12.17 -11.59 20.43
CA GLY A 262 11.04 -12.01 19.60
C GLY A 262 9.78 -11.13 19.72
N GLN A 263 9.93 -9.88 20.13
CA GLN A 263 8.87 -8.90 20.33
C GLN A 263 9.26 -7.59 19.66
N SER A 264 8.28 -6.96 19.00
CA SER A 264 8.37 -5.59 18.55
C SER A 264 8.27 -4.62 19.73
N ASN A 265 9.06 -3.55 19.69
CA ASN A 265 9.00 -2.48 20.68
C ASN A 265 8.28 -1.28 20.04
N SER A 266 6.96 -1.30 20.12
CA SER A 266 6.13 -0.21 19.59
C SER A 266 6.35 1.05 20.42
N ASN A 267 6.60 2.17 19.74
CA ASN A 267 6.82 3.47 20.36
C ASN A 267 6.38 4.63 19.46
N LEU A 268 6.42 5.82 20.04
CA LEU A 268 6.34 7.08 19.31
C LEU A 268 7.75 7.67 19.24
N TRP A 269 8.22 7.87 18.04
CA TRP A 269 9.51 8.51 17.78
C TRP A 269 9.30 9.96 17.39
N PHE A 270 9.62 10.88 18.31
CA PHE A 270 9.62 12.32 18.08
C PHE A 270 10.98 12.76 17.53
N THR A 271 10.96 13.53 16.46
CA THR A 271 12.20 13.95 15.81
C THR A 271 12.02 15.23 14.98
N SER A 272 13.12 15.81 14.50
CA SER A 272 13.07 17.01 13.67
C SER A 272 12.39 16.78 12.32
N LEU A 273 11.83 17.84 11.73
CA LEU A 273 11.27 17.82 10.37
C LEU A 273 12.33 17.49 9.31
N THR A 274 13.61 17.70 9.59
CA THR A 274 14.73 17.41 8.69
C THR A 274 15.24 15.98 8.81
N LYS A 275 14.84 15.23 9.83
CA LYS A 275 15.32 13.87 10.08
C LYS A 275 15.22 12.92 8.87
N PRO A 276 14.18 12.98 8.02
CA PRO A 276 14.12 12.16 6.82
C PRO A 276 15.26 12.36 5.81
N ASP A 277 16.04 13.44 5.91
CA ASP A 277 17.20 13.72 5.05
C ASP A 277 18.55 13.35 5.68
N GLU A 278 18.57 12.96 6.95
CA GLU A 278 19.77 12.85 7.77
C GLU A 278 20.20 11.41 8.09
N LEU A 279 19.42 10.42 7.69
CA LEU A 279 19.66 9.03 8.06
C LEU A 279 20.59 8.31 7.05
N GLY A 280 20.50 6.99 6.97
CA GLY A 280 21.39 6.18 6.16
C GLY A 280 21.28 6.43 4.66
N PRO A 281 22.28 5.99 3.88
CA PRO A 281 22.26 6.13 2.43
C PRO A 281 21.10 5.35 1.83
N ALA A 282 20.50 5.88 0.77
CA ALA A 282 19.43 5.22 0.04
C ALA A 282 19.99 4.15 -0.91
N THR A 283 20.30 2.98 -0.38
CA THR A 283 20.65 1.80 -1.18
C THR A 283 19.41 0.97 -1.46
N VAL A 284 19.21 0.64 -2.72
CA VAL A 284 17.97 0.01 -3.18
C VAL A 284 18.22 -1.07 -4.20
N ASP A 285 17.27 -1.99 -4.28
CA ASP A 285 17.16 -2.96 -5.37
C ASP A 285 15.71 -3.15 -5.78
N GLY A 286 15.50 -3.85 -6.88
CA GLY A 286 14.19 -4.24 -7.37
C GLY A 286 14.27 -4.78 -8.79
N ALA A 287 13.18 -5.38 -9.24
CA ALA A 287 13.10 -5.97 -10.56
C ALA A 287 11.94 -5.41 -11.38
N ILE A 288 12.15 -5.29 -12.68
CA ILE A 288 11.09 -5.05 -13.65
C ILE A 288 10.43 -6.40 -13.97
N TRP A 289 11.23 -7.38 -14.28
CA TRP A 289 10.85 -8.78 -14.46
C TRP A 289 11.74 -9.66 -13.58
N GLU A 290 11.18 -10.71 -13.04
CA GLU A 290 11.91 -11.65 -12.20
C GLU A 290 11.40 -13.07 -12.40
N LYS A 291 12.17 -13.91 -13.11
CA LYS A 291 11.88 -15.32 -13.38
C LYS A 291 10.49 -15.54 -14.02
N GLU A 292 10.15 -14.68 -14.95
CA GLU A 292 8.87 -14.71 -15.65
C GLU A 292 9.05 -14.66 -17.18
N GLU A 293 8.07 -15.17 -17.90
CA GLU A 293 8.05 -15.07 -19.36
C GLU A 293 7.75 -13.63 -19.79
N VAL A 294 8.60 -13.09 -20.64
CA VAL A 294 8.43 -11.76 -21.23
C VAL A 294 8.04 -11.92 -22.68
N GLN A 295 6.91 -11.36 -23.05
CA GLN A 295 6.43 -11.40 -24.43
C GLN A 295 6.89 -10.19 -25.23
N ALA A 296 7.22 -10.40 -26.50
CA ALA A 296 7.62 -9.33 -27.40
C ALA A 296 6.52 -8.25 -27.50
N ASN A 297 6.90 -6.99 -27.48
CA ASN A 297 6.01 -5.82 -27.53
C ASN A 297 5.04 -5.65 -26.36
N ILE A 298 5.24 -6.36 -25.27
CA ILE A 298 4.51 -6.12 -24.01
C ILE A 298 5.44 -5.33 -23.09
N TYR A 299 5.02 -4.12 -22.75
CA TYR A 299 5.76 -3.25 -21.83
C TYR A 299 5.42 -3.57 -20.38
N SER A 300 6.42 -3.50 -19.52
CA SER A 300 6.20 -3.49 -18.05
C SER A 300 5.54 -2.20 -17.59
N ASP A 301 5.10 -2.19 -16.33
CA ASP A 301 4.83 -0.92 -15.66
C ASP A 301 6.12 -0.06 -15.70
N PRO A 302 6.02 1.27 -15.93
CA PRO A 302 7.17 2.16 -15.88
C PRO A 302 7.89 2.07 -14.54
N TYR A 303 9.22 1.91 -14.58
CA TYR A 303 10.06 1.81 -13.40
C TYR A 303 10.76 3.13 -13.12
N MET A 304 10.48 3.73 -11.95
CA MET A 304 11.02 5.02 -11.55
C MET A 304 12.29 4.82 -10.71
N PHE A 305 13.41 5.32 -11.17
CA PHE A 305 14.70 5.20 -10.49
C PHE A 305 15.53 6.51 -10.54
N ALA A 306 14.85 7.64 -10.56
CA ALA A 306 15.50 8.95 -10.46
C ALA A 306 15.96 9.22 -9.01
N GLY A 307 17.00 10.07 -8.86
CA GLY A 307 17.49 10.50 -7.56
C GLY A 307 18.65 9.70 -6.98
N TRP A 308 19.18 8.70 -7.70
CA TRP A 308 20.41 8.00 -7.34
C TRP A 308 21.56 8.40 -8.25
N GLU A 309 22.73 8.60 -7.68
CA GLU A 309 23.95 8.92 -8.44
C GLU A 309 24.47 7.70 -9.21
N GLN A 310 24.40 6.52 -8.59
CA GLN A 310 24.85 5.27 -9.18
C GLN A 310 23.66 4.35 -9.42
N ARG A 311 23.55 3.86 -10.64
CA ARG A 311 22.48 2.97 -11.09
C ARG A 311 23.05 1.86 -11.95
N CYS A 312 22.64 0.63 -11.67
CA CYS A 312 23.02 -0.53 -12.44
C CYS A 312 21.76 -1.31 -12.83
N CYS A 313 21.72 -1.80 -14.05
CA CYS A 313 20.69 -2.70 -14.52
C CYS A 313 21.36 -4.00 -14.97
N TRP A 314 20.84 -5.10 -14.45
CA TRP A 314 21.25 -6.44 -14.88
C TRP A 314 20.13 -7.09 -15.67
N LEU A 315 20.47 -7.68 -16.80
CA LEU A 315 19.56 -8.47 -17.61
C LEU A 315 20.13 -9.88 -17.78
N GLN A 316 19.33 -10.88 -17.43
CA GLN A 316 19.61 -12.29 -17.69
C GLN A 316 18.45 -12.90 -18.48
N ASN A 317 18.75 -13.63 -19.52
CA ASN A 317 17.78 -14.40 -20.29
C ASN A 317 18.20 -15.86 -20.28
N ASP A 318 17.36 -16.73 -19.70
CA ASP A 318 17.59 -18.17 -19.60
C ASP A 318 16.88 -18.94 -20.72
N GLY A 319 16.12 -18.27 -21.57
CA GLY A 319 15.46 -18.81 -22.75
C GLY A 319 16.21 -18.45 -24.03
N GLY A 320 16.37 -19.37 -24.92
CA GLY A 320 17.04 -19.18 -26.21
C GLY A 320 16.28 -18.27 -27.19
#